data_909376f6004ee86830c74ed072afee19
#
_entry.id   909376f6004ee86830c74ed072afee19
#
_cell.length_a   1.000
_cell.length_b   1.000
_cell.length_c   1.000
_cell.angle_alpha   90.00
_cell.angle_beta   90.00
_cell.angle_gamma   90.00
#
_symmetry.space_group_name_H-M   'P 1'
#
loop_
_entity.id
_entity.type
_entity.pdbx_description
1 polymer ?
#
loop_
_entity_poly.entity_id
_entity_poly.type
_entity_poly.pdbx_seq_one_letter_code
_entity_poly.pdbx_strand_id
1 'polypeptide(L)'
;MQRRAFIAGLALAALRPTLLNAQEAPSAAGQAIPISPRRPVNGLQVFDENGAAVLLEAYRGKMVVLNMWATWCLPCRLEMPSLSRLYEKAGKDGIVVLPVAFDWRGVEGVRKFYSELGITNLPVMTGDGDNLKSVLQMTGLPSTAIIDRQGLHAVTVIGEAVWDDDMTVDWLRRLAAS
;
A
#
# COMPACT_ATOMS: atom_id res chain seq x y z
N MET A 1 46.05 52.66 7.81
CA MET A 1 46.15 51.21 8.03
C MET A 1 44.72 50.65 8.30
N GLN A 2 44.03 50.17 7.28
CA GLN A 2 42.68 49.64 7.45
C GLN A 2 42.75 48.10 7.42
N ARG A 3 42.36 47.46 8.54
CA ARG A 3 42.24 46.00 8.64
C ARG A 3 40.87 45.55 8.09
N ARG A 4 40.86 44.90 6.97
CA ARG A 4 39.68 44.24 6.40
C ARG A 4 39.48 42.89 7.10
N ALA A 5 38.42 42.77 7.87
CA ALA A 5 37.96 41.51 8.47
C ALA A 5 37.18 40.73 7.39
N PHE A 6 37.67 39.52 7.02
CA PHE A 6 36.93 38.56 6.20
C PHE A 6 35.98 37.78 7.12
N ILE A 7 34.69 38.01 6.95
CA ILE A 7 33.67 37.19 7.58
C ILE A 7 33.44 35.99 6.64
N ALA A 8 33.94 34.81 7.05
CA ALA A 8 33.64 33.56 6.39
C ALA A 8 32.21 33.14 6.75
N GLY A 9 31.28 33.32 5.82
CA GLY A 9 29.90 32.81 5.98
C GLY A 9 29.87 31.30 5.86
N LEU A 10 29.62 30.61 6.99
CA LEU A 10 29.25 29.19 6.98
C LEU A 10 27.86 29.06 6.33
N ALA A 11 27.81 28.56 5.11
CA ALA A 11 26.56 28.14 4.48
C ALA A 11 26.09 26.85 5.16
N LEU A 12 25.11 26.96 6.06
CA LEU A 12 24.39 25.81 6.59
C LEU A 12 23.58 25.19 5.43
N ALA A 13 24.10 24.12 4.84
CA ALA A 13 23.34 23.30 3.90
C ALA A 13 22.18 22.63 4.69
N ALA A 14 21.01 23.26 4.66
CA ALA A 14 19.81 22.65 5.18
C ALA A 14 19.54 21.37 4.36
N LEU A 15 19.75 20.21 4.96
CA LEU A 15 19.23 18.95 4.48
C LEU A 15 17.70 19.08 4.40
N ARG A 16 17.21 19.43 3.22
CA ARG A 16 15.78 19.34 2.93
C ARG A 16 15.44 17.85 2.89
N PRO A 17 14.52 17.36 3.77
CA PRO A 17 14.00 16.03 3.58
C PRO A 17 13.40 15.99 2.17
N THR A 18 13.92 15.13 1.32
CA THR A 18 13.35 14.82 0.01
C THR A 18 11.94 14.30 0.30
N LEU A 19 10.93 15.16 0.14
CA LEU A 19 9.54 14.72 0.10
C LEU A 19 9.48 13.74 -1.08
N LEU A 20 9.40 12.44 -0.80
CA LEU A 20 9.12 11.43 -1.81
C LEU A 20 7.81 11.86 -2.48
N ASN A 21 7.95 12.32 -3.71
CA ASN A 21 6.86 12.92 -4.43
C ASN A 21 5.90 11.79 -4.83
N ALA A 22 4.70 11.76 -4.27
CA ALA A 22 3.66 10.81 -4.65
C ALA A 22 3.33 10.90 -6.16
N GLN A 23 3.73 11.99 -6.81
CA GLN A 23 3.61 12.21 -8.27
C GLN A 23 4.50 11.28 -9.11
N GLU A 24 5.46 10.55 -8.50
CA GLU A 24 6.24 9.50 -9.17
C GLU A 24 5.61 8.11 -9.02
N ALA A 25 4.38 8.05 -8.54
CA ALA A 25 3.62 6.81 -8.54
C ALA A 25 3.32 6.36 -9.98
N PRO A 26 3.24 5.06 -10.21
CA PRO A 26 3.08 4.50 -11.54
C PRO A 26 1.83 5.03 -12.23
N SER A 27 2.01 5.45 -13.49
CA SER A 27 0.99 6.07 -14.32
C SER A 27 -0.08 5.10 -14.84
N ALA A 28 0.00 3.83 -14.51
CA ALA A 28 -0.94 2.83 -14.98
C ALA A 28 -2.20 2.81 -14.12
N ALA A 29 -3.03 3.81 -14.33
CA ALA A 29 -4.42 3.93 -13.95
C ALA A 29 -4.76 4.24 -12.48
N GLY A 30 -3.91 3.98 -11.48
CA GLY A 30 -4.16 4.39 -10.09
C GLY A 30 -3.71 5.81 -9.78
N GLN A 31 -4.49 6.57 -9.02
CA GLN A 31 -4.06 7.86 -8.50
C GLN A 31 -3.47 7.70 -7.11
N ALA A 32 -2.16 7.92 -6.96
CA ALA A 32 -1.51 7.90 -5.65
C ALA A 32 -1.65 9.25 -4.94
N ILE A 33 -2.24 9.22 -3.76
CA ILE A 33 -2.49 10.39 -2.91
C ILE A 33 -1.67 10.24 -1.63
N PRO A 34 -0.66 11.09 -1.37
CA PRO A 34 0.10 11.04 -0.13
C PRO A 34 -0.78 11.46 1.04
N ILE A 35 -0.61 10.79 2.17
CA ILE A 35 -1.28 11.11 3.42
C ILE A 35 -0.33 11.96 4.28
N SER A 36 -0.72 13.20 4.54
CA SER A 36 0.09 14.13 5.35
C SER A 36 -0.80 14.87 6.36
N PRO A 37 -0.52 14.77 7.66
CA PRO A 37 0.45 13.86 8.26
C PRO A 37 0.04 12.39 8.09
N ARG A 38 1.03 11.45 8.08
CA ARG A 38 0.75 10.00 8.08
C ARG A 38 -0.09 9.64 9.31
N ARG A 39 -1.01 8.68 9.17
CA ARG A 39 -1.99 8.35 10.22
C ARG A 39 -1.86 6.90 10.68
N PRO A 40 -2.02 6.63 11.99
CA PRO A 40 -2.08 5.26 12.46
C PRO A 40 -3.32 4.54 11.90
N VAL A 41 -3.19 3.24 11.63
CA VAL A 41 -4.27 2.37 11.11
C VAL A 41 -4.88 1.52 12.23
N ASN A 42 -5.08 2.10 13.39
CA ASN A 42 -5.62 1.41 14.56
C ASN A 42 -7.08 0.99 14.32
N GLY A 43 -7.42 -0.22 14.80
CA GLY A 43 -8.78 -0.73 14.75
C GLY A 43 -9.22 -1.28 13.39
N LEU A 44 -8.30 -1.50 12.45
CA LEU A 44 -8.61 -2.22 11.23
C LEU A 44 -9.06 -3.64 11.53
N GLN A 45 -10.21 -4.02 10.95
CA GLN A 45 -10.82 -5.35 11.10
C GLN A 45 -10.59 -6.15 9.81
N VAL A 46 -9.50 -6.90 9.81
CA VAL A 46 -9.10 -7.81 8.73
C VAL A 46 -9.03 -9.22 9.30
N PHE A 47 -9.49 -10.19 8.53
CA PHE A 47 -9.57 -11.59 8.94
C PHE A 47 -8.91 -12.50 7.88
N ASP A 48 -8.27 -13.55 8.35
CA ASP A 48 -7.74 -14.61 7.49
C ASP A 48 -8.85 -15.56 7.00
N GLU A 49 -8.46 -16.57 6.24
CA GLU A 49 -9.38 -17.57 5.68
C GLU A 49 -10.09 -18.44 6.75
N ASN A 50 -9.61 -18.45 7.98
CA ASN A 50 -10.20 -19.18 9.11
C ASN A 50 -11.06 -18.25 10.00
N GLY A 51 -11.18 -16.97 9.64
CA GLY A 51 -11.88 -15.97 10.43
C GLY A 51 -11.08 -15.43 11.62
N ALA A 52 -9.79 -15.76 11.72
CA ALA A 52 -8.91 -15.19 12.74
C ALA A 52 -8.53 -13.75 12.41
N ALA A 53 -8.55 -12.86 13.41
CA ALA A 53 -8.18 -11.47 13.22
C ALA A 53 -6.71 -11.33 12.85
N VAL A 54 -6.44 -10.57 11.78
CA VAL A 54 -5.09 -10.23 11.34
C VAL A 54 -4.74 -8.86 11.87
N LEU A 55 -3.81 -8.83 12.83
CA LEU A 55 -3.35 -7.59 13.45
C LEU A 55 -2.23 -7.00 12.60
N LEU A 56 -2.41 -5.77 12.12
CA LEU A 56 -1.40 -5.09 11.29
C LEU A 56 -0.10 -4.79 12.07
N GLU A 57 -0.17 -4.74 13.39
CA GLU A 57 0.98 -4.65 14.26
C GLU A 57 2.00 -5.79 14.07
N ALA A 58 1.54 -6.96 13.64
CA ALA A 58 2.40 -8.09 13.31
C ALA A 58 3.32 -7.84 12.10
N TYR A 59 3.00 -6.83 11.29
CA TYR A 59 3.79 -6.45 10.13
C TYR A 59 4.71 -5.24 10.37
N ARG A 60 4.83 -4.78 11.61
CA ARG A 60 5.79 -3.69 11.92
C ARG A 60 7.19 -4.04 11.46
N GLY A 61 7.91 -3.06 10.93
CA GLY A 61 9.20 -3.25 10.27
C GLY A 61 9.11 -3.66 8.80
N LYS A 62 7.89 -3.96 8.30
CA LYS A 62 7.60 -4.20 6.88
C LYS A 62 6.66 -3.13 6.34
N MET A 63 6.77 -2.85 5.05
CA MET A 63 5.76 -2.06 4.36
C MET A 63 4.60 -2.96 3.96
N VAL A 64 3.35 -2.49 4.17
CA VAL A 64 2.15 -3.24 3.79
C VAL A 64 1.45 -2.55 2.64
N VAL A 65 1.20 -3.29 1.57
CA VAL A 65 0.32 -2.95 0.45
C VAL A 65 -1.02 -3.59 0.73
N LEU A 66 -1.93 -2.87 1.40
CA LEU A 66 -3.27 -3.35 1.73
C LEU A 66 -4.23 -2.93 0.63
N ASN A 67 -4.62 -3.88 -0.19
CA ASN A 67 -5.55 -3.67 -1.30
C ASN A 67 -6.97 -4.03 -0.88
N MET A 68 -7.90 -3.10 -1.00
CA MET A 68 -9.33 -3.29 -0.75
C MET A 68 -10.05 -3.56 -2.07
N TRP A 69 -10.67 -4.74 -2.18
CA TRP A 69 -11.26 -5.24 -3.42
C TRP A 69 -12.53 -6.06 -3.19
N ALA A 70 -13.20 -6.47 -4.29
CA ALA A 70 -14.33 -7.40 -4.22
C ALA A 70 -14.43 -8.24 -5.51
N THR A 71 -15.01 -9.43 -5.43
CA THR A 71 -15.17 -10.35 -6.58
C THR A 71 -16.14 -9.82 -7.63
N TRP A 72 -17.06 -8.95 -7.27
CA TRP A 72 -18.02 -8.29 -8.17
C TRP A 72 -17.51 -6.98 -8.79
N CYS A 73 -16.36 -6.48 -8.32
CA CYS A 73 -15.74 -5.25 -8.81
C CYS A 73 -14.87 -5.54 -10.04
N LEU A 74 -15.30 -5.14 -11.23
CA LEU A 74 -14.57 -5.45 -12.46
C LEU A 74 -13.13 -4.90 -12.49
N PRO A 75 -12.84 -3.62 -12.19
CA PRO A 75 -11.47 -3.14 -12.17
C PRO A 75 -10.61 -3.83 -11.10
N CYS A 76 -11.19 -4.24 -9.95
CA CYS A 76 -10.47 -5.04 -8.97
C CYS A 76 -10.01 -6.39 -9.55
N ARG A 77 -10.90 -7.05 -10.31
CA ARG A 77 -10.60 -8.35 -10.95
C ARG A 77 -9.45 -8.24 -11.94
N LEU A 78 -9.34 -7.11 -12.65
CA LEU A 78 -8.30 -6.87 -13.65
C LEU A 78 -6.91 -6.68 -13.01
N GLU A 79 -6.82 -6.08 -11.84
CA GLU A 79 -5.54 -5.85 -11.17
C GLU A 79 -5.01 -7.07 -10.37
N MET A 80 -5.87 -8.01 -9.96
CA MET A 80 -5.47 -9.15 -9.13
C MET A 80 -4.32 -9.99 -9.66
N PRO A 81 -4.20 -10.30 -10.98
CA PRO A 81 -3.04 -11.01 -11.50
C PRO A 81 -1.73 -10.24 -11.30
N SER A 82 -1.73 -8.91 -11.41
CA SER A 82 -0.54 -8.09 -11.16
C SER A 82 -0.18 -8.01 -9.67
N LEU A 83 -1.18 -7.96 -8.79
CA LEU A 83 -0.98 -8.08 -7.35
C LEU A 83 -0.37 -9.42 -6.95
N SER A 84 -0.82 -10.52 -7.58
CA SER A 84 -0.25 -11.86 -7.39
C SER A 84 1.24 -11.90 -7.76
N ARG A 85 1.63 -11.31 -8.89
CA ARG A 85 3.03 -11.22 -9.30
C ARG A 85 3.84 -10.26 -8.41
N LEU A 86 3.24 -9.16 -7.94
CA LEU A 86 3.88 -8.29 -6.95
C LEU A 86 4.18 -9.06 -5.65
N TYR A 87 3.24 -9.85 -5.17
CA TYR A 87 3.41 -10.65 -3.96
C TYR A 87 4.67 -11.54 -4.01
N GLU A 88 4.93 -12.17 -5.16
CA GLU A 88 6.13 -12.98 -5.38
C GLU A 88 7.41 -12.14 -5.45
N LYS A 89 7.35 -11.01 -6.18
CA LYS A 89 8.52 -10.15 -6.40
C LYS A 89 8.97 -9.41 -5.14
N ALA A 90 8.02 -8.89 -4.37
CA ALA A 90 8.28 -7.87 -3.35
C ALA A 90 8.59 -8.42 -1.95
N GLY A 91 8.32 -9.68 -1.67
CA GLY A 91 8.52 -10.27 -0.34
C GLY A 91 9.95 -10.18 0.17
N LYS A 92 10.95 -10.22 -0.72
CA LYS A 92 12.38 -10.09 -0.40
C LYS A 92 12.77 -8.67 0.02
N ASP A 93 11.98 -7.69 -0.37
CA ASP A 93 12.22 -6.25 -0.11
C ASP A 93 11.57 -5.78 1.20
N GLY A 94 10.98 -6.70 1.98
CA GLY A 94 10.24 -6.38 3.19
C GLY A 94 8.90 -5.70 2.91
N ILE A 95 8.30 -5.99 1.76
CA ILE A 95 6.99 -5.53 1.33
C ILE A 95 6.02 -6.70 1.44
N VAL A 96 4.89 -6.48 2.10
CA VAL A 96 3.82 -7.47 2.28
C VAL A 96 2.59 -7.01 1.52
N VAL A 97 1.99 -7.88 0.73
CA VAL A 97 0.75 -7.61 0.01
C VAL A 97 -0.41 -8.31 0.70
N LEU A 98 -1.41 -7.55 1.11
CA LEU A 98 -2.62 -8.04 1.78
C LEU A 98 -3.86 -7.66 0.96
N PRO A 99 -4.36 -8.55 0.09
CA PRO A 99 -5.59 -8.33 -0.66
C PRO A 99 -6.80 -8.65 0.21
N VAL A 100 -7.42 -7.61 0.79
CA VAL A 100 -8.56 -7.74 1.70
C VAL A 100 -9.87 -7.62 0.93
N ALA A 101 -10.62 -8.70 0.84
CA ALA A 101 -11.89 -8.74 0.15
C ALA A 101 -13.02 -8.13 0.98
N PHE A 102 -13.70 -7.16 0.39
CA PHE A 102 -14.99 -6.66 0.85
C PHE A 102 -16.09 -7.34 0.01
N ASP A 103 -16.48 -8.54 0.41
CA ASP A 103 -17.37 -9.37 -0.40
C ASP A 103 -18.39 -10.12 0.46
N TRP A 104 -19.66 -9.99 0.10
CA TRP A 104 -20.75 -10.70 0.78
C TRP A 104 -20.67 -12.24 0.64
N ARG A 105 -19.88 -12.74 -0.35
CA ARG A 105 -19.64 -14.19 -0.52
C ARG A 105 -18.55 -14.72 0.41
N GLY A 106 -17.85 -13.83 1.14
CA GLY A 106 -16.82 -14.19 2.09
C GLY A 106 -15.65 -14.97 1.48
N VAL A 107 -15.02 -15.78 2.31
CA VAL A 107 -13.85 -16.62 1.99
C VAL A 107 -14.09 -17.50 0.76
N GLU A 108 -15.26 -18.14 0.67
CA GLU A 108 -15.58 -19.04 -0.44
C GLU A 108 -15.65 -18.30 -1.79
N GLY A 109 -16.19 -17.08 -1.81
CA GLY A 109 -16.19 -16.24 -3.01
C GLY A 109 -14.79 -15.90 -3.47
N VAL A 110 -13.89 -15.56 -2.54
CA VAL A 110 -12.48 -15.25 -2.83
C VAL A 110 -11.74 -16.48 -3.36
N ARG A 111 -11.88 -17.64 -2.69
CA ARG A 111 -11.26 -18.90 -3.13
C ARG A 111 -11.70 -19.29 -4.54
N LYS A 112 -13.00 -19.22 -4.82
CA LYS A 112 -13.54 -19.50 -6.14
C LYS A 112 -12.93 -18.57 -7.19
N PHE A 113 -12.90 -17.28 -6.91
CA PHE A 113 -12.30 -16.30 -7.83
C PHE A 113 -10.81 -16.55 -8.07
N TYR A 114 -10.02 -16.85 -7.03
CA TYR A 114 -8.60 -17.19 -7.18
C TYR A 114 -8.41 -18.44 -8.03
N SER A 115 -9.23 -19.47 -7.81
CA SER A 115 -9.20 -20.69 -8.61
C SER A 115 -9.49 -20.44 -10.09
N GLU A 116 -10.48 -19.58 -10.40
CA GLU A 116 -10.84 -19.21 -11.78
C GLU A 116 -9.69 -18.49 -12.51
N LEU A 117 -8.85 -17.75 -11.81
CA LEU A 117 -7.70 -17.02 -12.38
C LEU A 117 -6.36 -17.74 -12.21
N GLY A 118 -6.34 -18.93 -11.59
CA GLY A 118 -5.10 -19.66 -11.30
C GLY A 118 -4.20 -18.93 -10.28
N ILE A 119 -4.75 -18.08 -9.41
CA ILE A 119 -4.02 -17.41 -8.34
C ILE A 119 -3.89 -18.38 -7.16
N THR A 120 -2.64 -18.76 -6.83
CA THR A 120 -2.35 -19.76 -5.78
C THR A 120 -1.49 -19.23 -4.65
N ASN A 121 -0.96 -18.02 -4.79
CA ASN A 121 0.07 -17.43 -3.89
C ASN A 121 -0.48 -16.31 -3.01
N LEU A 122 -1.60 -15.69 -3.35
CA LEU A 122 -2.19 -14.63 -2.51
C LEU A 122 -2.92 -15.21 -1.29
N PRO A 123 -2.79 -14.59 -0.12
CA PRO A 123 -3.58 -14.98 1.04
C PRO A 123 -5.08 -14.69 0.79
N VAL A 124 -5.93 -15.58 1.27
CA VAL A 124 -7.38 -15.35 1.30
C VAL A 124 -7.70 -14.53 2.54
N MET A 125 -8.10 -13.30 2.32
CA MET A 125 -8.40 -12.36 3.42
C MET A 125 -9.72 -11.66 3.17
N THR A 126 -10.44 -11.40 4.25
CA THR A 126 -11.69 -10.65 4.24
C THR A 126 -11.62 -9.49 5.24
N GLY A 127 -12.50 -8.51 5.07
CA GLY A 127 -12.57 -7.38 5.99
C GLY A 127 -13.98 -6.81 6.07
N ASP A 128 -14.25 -6.08 7.15
CA ASP A 128 -15.44 -5.26 7.26
C ASP A 128 -15.27 -3.99 6.41
N GLY A 129 -16.12 -3.85 5.39
CA GLY A 129 -15.97 -2.76 4.43
C GLY A 129 -16.22 -1.37 5.01
N ASP A 130 -17.11 -1.24 5.98
CA ASP A 130 -17.39 0.05 6.61
C ASP A 130 -16.27 0.41 7.59
N ASN A 131 -15.69 -0.58 8.28
CA ASN A 131 -14.49 -0.40 9.09
C ASN A 131 -13.30 0.03 8.22
N LEU A 132 -13.01 -0.68 7.12
CA LEU A 132 -11.91 -0.36 6.20
C LEU A 132 -12.06 1.06 5.62
N LYS A 133 -13.27 1.43 5.15
CA LYS A 133 -13.56 2.76 4.64
C LYS A 133 -13.36 3.84 5.71
N SER A 134 -13.86 3.60 6.92
CA SER A 134 -13.77 4.56 8.03
C SER A 134 -12.33 4.79 8.47
N VAL A 135 -11.56 3.70 8.73
CA VAL A 135 -10.19 3.79 9.25
C VAL A 135 -9.22 4.31 8.18
N LEU A 136 -9.32 3.82 6.93
CA LEU A 136 -8.43 4.20 5.84
C LEU A 136 -8.94 5.41 5.05
N GLN A 137 -10.17 5.88 5.30
CA GLN A 137 -10.84 6.96 4.58
C GLN A 137 -10.90 6.72 3.06
N MET A 138 -11.09 5.47 2.67
CA MET A 138 -11.24 5.05 1.28
C MET A 138 -12.71 5.13 0.85
N THR A 139 -12.96 5.62 -0.36
CA THR A 139 -14.32 5.93 -0.86
C THR A 139 -14.82 4.99 -1.95
N GLY A 140 -13.96 4.12 -2.49
CA GLY A 140 -14.33 3.25 -3.61
C GLY A 140 -13.42 2.03 -3.77
N LEU A 141 -13.75 1.18 -4.75
CA LEU A 141 -13.00 -0.01 -5.11
C LEU A 141 -12.48 0.07 -6.57
N PRO A 142 -11.29 -0.44 -6.85
CA PRO A 142 -10.27 -0.82 -5.86
C PRO A 142 -9.65 0.40 -5.20
N SER A 143 -9.15 0.22 -3.99
CA SER A 143 -8.32 1.22 -3.31
C SER A 143 -7.22 0.51 -2.52
N THR A 144 -6.02 1.04 -2.54
CA THR A 144 -4.88 0.44 -1.86
C THR A 144 -4.25 1.41 -0.87
N ALA A 145 -4.15 1.01 0.39
CA ALA A 145 -3.37 1.73 1.40
C ALA A 145 -1.94 1.21 1.41
N ILE A 146 -0.98 2.10 1.27
CA ILE A 146 0.41 1.83 1.55
C ILE A 146 0.67 2.23 2.99
N ILE A 147 1.00 1.25 3.81
CA ILE A 147 1.28 1.41 5.23
C ILE A 147 2.78 1.23 5.42
N ASP A 148 3.43 2.22 6.02
CA ASP A 148 4.87 2.22 6.20
C ASP A 148 5.34 1.23 7.28
N ARG A 149 6.67 1.11 7.45
CA ARG A 149 7.29 0.21 8.44
C ARG A 149 6.94 0.57 9.89
N GLN A 150 6.52 1.81 10.14
CA GLN A 150 6.04 2.29 11.44
C GLN A 150 4.56 1.96 11.67
N GLY A 151 3.87 1.39 10.68
CA GLY A 151 2.45 1.07 10.72
C GLY A 151 1.56 2.30 10.52
N LEU A 152 2.06 3.31 9.81
CA LEU A 152 1.29 4.51 9.48
C LEU A 152 0.84 4.47 8.02
N HIS A 153 -0.39 4.88 7.75
CA HIS A 153 -0.93 5.07 6.41
C HIS A 153 -0.20 6.24 5.73
N ALA A 154 0.60 5.92 4.73
CA ALA A 154 1.47 6.87 4.05
C ALA A 154 0.93 7.34 2.69
N VAL A 155 0.29 6.43 1.93
CA VAL A 155 -0.25 6.72 0.59
C VAL A 155 -1.54 5.95 0.39
N THR A 156 -2.54 6.56 -0.26
CA THR A 156 -3.69 5.86 -0.85
C THR A 156 -3.52 5.83 -2.37
N VAL A 157 -3.67 4.65 -2.99
CA VAL A 157 -3.82 4.52 -4.44
C VAL A 157 -5.30 4.26 -4.72
N ILE A 158 -5.93 5.12 -5.52
CA ILE A 158 -7.33 5.03 -5.89
C ILE A 158 -7.43 4.51 -7.32
N GLY A 159 -8.30 3.52 -7.52
CA GLY A 159 -8.54 2.88 -8.81
C GLY A 159 -7.57 1.74 -9.12
N GLU A 160 -7.79 1.12 -10.27
CA GLU A 160 -6.99 0.02 -10.79
C GLU A 160 -5.54 0.44 -11.03
N ALA A 161 -4.60 -0.46 -10.74
CA ALA A 161 -3.17 -0.25 -11.00
C ALA A 161 -2.49 -1.52 -11.52
N VAL A 162 -1.39 -1.33 -12.26
CA VAL A 162 -0.48 -2.42 -12.62
C VAL A 162 0.62 -2.50 -11.59
N TRP A 163 0.51 -3.50 -10.70
CA TRP A 163 1.34 -3.59 -9.49
C TRP A 163 2.72 -4.18 -9.73
N ASP A 164 2.93 -4.95 -10.79
CA ASP A 164 4.14 -5.72 -11.04
C ASP A 164 5.06 -5.14 -12.11
N ASP A 165 4.73 -3.97 -12.67
CA ASP A 165 5.65 -3.28 -13.58
C ASP A 165 6.85 -2.70 -12.81
N ASP A 166 7.97 -2.52 -13.53
CA ASP A 166 9.24 -2.14 -12.90
C ASP A 166 9.16 -0.76 -12.22
N MET A 167 8.40 0.18 -12.76
CA MET A 167 8.25 1.51 -12.17
C MET A 167 7.47 1.45 -10.85
N THR A 168 6.39 0.65 -10.80
CA THR A 168 5.61 0.43 -9.58
C THR A 168 6.44 -0.25 -8.51
N VAL A 169 7.14 -1.33 -8.87
CA VAL A 169 7.98 -2.08 -7.94
C VAL A 169 9.10 -1.18 -7.38
N ASP A 170 9.77 -0.40 -8.22
CA ASP A 170 10.83 0.51 -7.78
C ASP A 170 10.29 1.66 -6.92
N TRP A 171 9.10 2.17 -7.23
CA TRP A 171 8.42 3.15 -6.39
C TRP A 171 8.11 2.59 -4.99
N LEU A 172 7.56 1.37 -4.91
CA LEU A 172 7.28 0.70 -3.63
C LEU A 172 8.57 0.45 -2.84
N ARG A 173 9.66 0.03 -3.50
CA ARG A 173 10.98 -0.14 -2.86
C ARG A 173 11.51 1.17 -2.28
N ARG A 174 11.41 2.28 -3.01
CA ARG A 174 11.81 3.60 -2.49
C ARG A 174 10.98 4.01 -1.28
N LEU A 175 9.65 3.79 -1.32
CA LEU A 175 8.78 4.05 -0.16
C LEU A 175 9.13 3.16 1.04
N ALA A 176 9.49 1.89 0.81
CA ALA A 176 9.88 0.97 1.86
C ALA A 176 11.23 1.31 2.49
N ALA A 177 12.09 2.05 1.80
CA ALA A 177 13.41 2.48 2.29
C ALA A 177 13.37 3.82 3.04
N SER A 178 12.25 4.57 2.99
CA SER A 178 12.07 5.88 3.64
C SER A 178 11.52 5.74 5.07
#